data_4bf1e85b23f35e9b2512916793d4a6b3
#
_entry.id   4bf1e85b23f35e9b2512916793d4a6b3
#
_cell.length_a   1.000
_cell.length_b   1.000
_cell.length_c   1.000
_cell.angle_alpha   90.00
_cell.angle_beta   90.00
_cell.angle_gamma   90.00
#
_symmetry.space_group_name_H-M   'P 1'
#
loop_
_entity.id
_entity.type
_entity.pdbx_description
1 polymer ?
#
loop_
_entity_poly.entity_id
_entity_poly.type
_entity_poly.pdbx_seq_one_letter_code
_entity_poly.pdbx_strand_id
1 'polypeptide(L)'
;MKTKKIALMMVMFLLAFASVLAGCGGNNSKETNNGNKPSETQSASPTESGEETGDKLDPVKLKVYLIGGPQRDLPAVQEEMNKYLTDKINATVDITMIDWGDYSKRLPVITASGENYDIAFTSSWAFDYLPNATRGAFMPINDLLDKYGQGIKEELDPRFLIGSQVNGKNYAVPVNKELASQWVWRFNKQYVDKYKMDITKIRTLEDLEPYLKQIKDGEPADITPLAVPKGFKPYMPFDFLLGDEFPVGINMNSTDGKYVNILESEELKSSLQTIRKYYQAGYLRKDVATLEGIDNIKTGKWFADREQTQPYAELGWSRSAGYDIVTSPMQDPVIFTGSATGSMHAISANSKNPERAMMFLNLLNTDKYVRNLINYGIEGTHYKKISEDVIEDLPAMKDGYQMPGFALGNLFLTYSHKDDPADKWEAFKKFNDSAKVAPSF
;
A
#
# COMPACT_ATOMS: atom_id res chain seq x y z
N MET A 1 53.49 13.72 -13.79
CA MET A 1 53.90 13.99 -12.41
C MET A 1 52.71 14.12 -11.40
N LYS A 2 51.50 13.64 -11.69
CA LYS A 2 50.37 13.71 -10.77
C LYS A 2 49.94 12.35 -10.14
N THR A 3 50.50 11.26 -10.59
CA THR A 3 50.13 9.90 -10.13
C THR A 3 51.01 9.35 -8.98
N LYS A 4 52.12 9.98 -8.63
CA LYS A 4 53.01 9.54 -7.55
C LYS A 4 52.69 10.15 -6.16
N LYS A 5 51.79 11.17 -6.08
CA LYS A 5 51.39 11.78 -4.80
C LYS A 5 50.19 11.12 -4.12
N ILE A 6 49.43 10.31 -4.84
CA ILE A 6 48.24 9.62 -4.30
C ILE A 6 48.63 8.30 -3.61
N ALA A 7 49.68 7.64 -4.08
CA ALA A 7 50.17 6.40 -3.46
C ALA A 7 50.86 6.60 -2.11
N LEU A 8 51.38 7.80 -1.82
CA LEU A 8 52.05 8.07 -0.55
C LEU A 8 51.09 8.47 0.59
N MET A 9 49.85 8.90 0.27
CA MET A 9 48.81 9.21 1.27
C MET A 9 48.05 7.98 1.74
N MET A 10 48.03 6.90 0.96
CA MET A 10 47.34 5.65 1.36
C MET A 10 48.16 4.77 2.30
N VAL A 11 49.48 4.93 2.35
CA VAL A 11 50.36 4.14 3.23
C VAL A 11 50.43 4.73 4.65
N MET A 12 50.14 6.03 4.83
CA MET A 12 50.13 6.66 6.16
C MET A 12 48.85 6.42 6.99
N PHE A 13 47.75 5.90 6.41
CA PHE A 13 46.52 5.62 7.10
C PHE A 13 46.41 4.17 7.65
N LEU A 14 47.37 3.29 7.30
CA LEU A 14 47.37 1.88 7.71
C LEU A 14 48.28 1.56 8.93
N LEU A 15 48.91 2.55 9.55
CA LEU A 15 49.82 2.35 10.69
C LEU A 15 49.35 2.90 12.02
N ALA A 16 48.06 3.36 12.13
CA ALA A 16 47.52 3.97 13.34
C ALA A 16 46.51 3.07 14.13
N PHE A 17 46.37 1.76 13.81
CA PHE A 17 45.41 0.89 14.46
C PHE A 17 45.99 -0.41 15.05
N ALA A 18 47.17 -0.29 15.71
CA ALA A 18 47.75 -1.41 16.44
C ALA A 18 48.41 -0.93 17.73
N SER A 19 47.59 -0.65 18.75
CA SER A 19 48.05 -0.69 20.14
C SER A 19 46.88 -0.27 21.04
N VAL A 20 46.17 -1.22 21.63
CA VAL A 20 45.73 -1.30 23.03
C VAL A 20 45.10 -2.67 23.25
N LEU A 21 45.92 -3.61 23.69
CA LEU A 21 45.51 -4.87 24.31
C LEU A 21 46.62 -5.25 25.29
N ALA A 22 46.50 -4.89 26.55
CA ALA A 22 47.16 -5.57 27.67
C ALA A 22 46.69 -4.99 29.02
N GLY A 23 46.37 -5.88 29.93
CA GLY A 23 46.19 -5.67 31.37
C GLY A 23 45.03 -6.47 31.93
N CYS A 24 45.14 -7.76 32.20
CA CYS A 24 45.49 -8.47 33.42
C CYS A 24 44.82 -7.88 34.67
N GLY A 25 44.03 -8.55 35.49
CA GLY A 25 44.06 -9.88 36.03
C GLY A 25 43.88 -9.75 37.52
N GLY A 26 43.20 -10.66 38.20
CA GLY A 26 43.28 -10.71 39.66
C GLY A 26 42.03 -11.27 40.36
N ASN A 27 42.16 -12.48 40.65
CA ASN A 27 41.44 -13.44 41.45
C ASN A 27 41.21 -12.96 42.92
N ASN A 28 40.07 -13.28 43.56
CA ASN A 28 40.08 -14.21 44.69
C ASN A 28 38.68 -14.47 45.29
N SER A 29 38.44 -15.74 45.47
CA SER A 29 37.42 -16.44 46.20
C SER A 29 37.31 -16.09 47.71
N LYS A 30 36.09 -16.20 48.29
CA LYS A 30 35.87 -17.07 49.47
C LYS A 30 34.38 -17.29 49.76
N GLU A 31 34.06 -18.57 49.84
CA GLU A 31 32.85 -19.16 50.44
C GLU A 31 32.67 -18.73 51.91
N THR A 32 31.43 -18.66 52.37
CA THR A 32 31.02 -19.35 53.60
C THR A 32 29.50 -19.55 53.67
N ASN A 33 29.17 -20.73 54.06
CA ASN A 33 27.89 -21.39 54.27
C ASN A 33 27.25 -21.01 55.62
N ASN A 34 25.94 -21.10 55.70
CA ASN A 34 25.03 -21.61 56.76
C ASN A 34 23.73 -20.83 56.77
N GLY A 35 22.55 -21.35 56.75
CA GLY A 35 22.01 -22.57 57.28
C GLY A 35 20.72 -22.27 58.08
N ASN A 36 19.63 -22.98 57.77
CA ASN A 36 18.43 -23.26 58.56
C ASN A 36 17.29 -22.21 58.70
N LYS A 37 16.19 -22.54 58.08
CA LYS A 37 14.89 -23.22 58.35
C LYS A 37 13.95 -22.57 59.41
N PRO A 38 12.66 -22.91 59.47
CA PRO A 38 11.52 -22.11 59.02
C PRO A 38 10.58 -21.75 60.18
N SER A 39 9.64 -20.85 60.00
CA SER A 39 8.47 -20.72 60.88
C SER A 39 7.25 -20.15 60.15
N GLU A 40 6.30 -20.94 59.94
CA GLU A 40 4.86 -20.96 60.25
C GLU A 40 3.98 -19.74 59.85
N THR A 41 3.12 -20.04 58.96
CA THR A 41 1.66 -19.82 58.85
C THR A 41 1.02 -18.76 59.71
N GLN A 42 0.44 -17.74 59.08
CA GLN A 42 -0.85 -17.22 59.50
C GLN A 42 -1.74 -16.89 58.27
N SER A 43 -2.88 -17.54 58.30
CA SER A 43 -4.04 -17.36 57.44
C SER A 43 -4.71 -16.03 57.73
N ALA A 44 -5.02 -15.27 56.70
CA ALA A 44 -6.06 -14.24 56.74
C ALA A 44 -6.89 -14.30 55.47
N SER A 45 -8.18 -14.46 55.65
CA SER A 45 -9.23 -14.59 54.67
C SER A 45 -9.41 -13.29 53.81
N PRO A 46 -10.17 -13.42 52.69
CA PRO A 46 -10.15 -12.45 51.60
C PRO A 46 -11.03 -11.25 51.92
N THR A 47 -10.51 -10.05 51.63
CA THR A 47 -11.30 -8.83 51.51
C THR A 47 -11.49 -8.54 50.04
N GLU A 48 -12.75 -8.48 49.65
CA GLU A 48 -13.26 -8.10 48.34
C GLU A 48 -12.82 -6.71 47.89
N SER A 49 -12.98 -6.52 46.56
CA SER A 49 -12.88 -5.28 45.81
C SER A 49 -11.47 -4.75 45.54
N GLY A 50 -10.78 -5.39 44.61
CA GLY A 50 -9.84 -4.69 43.76
C GLY A 50 -10.61 -4.19 42.54
N GLU A 51 -10.92 -2.91 42.44
CA GLU A 51 -11.09 -2.24 41.17
C GLU A 51 -9.90 -2.62 40.30
N GLU A 52 -10.13 -3.16 39.11
CA GLU A 52 -9.13 -3.23 38.06
C GLU A 52 -8.72 -1.80 37.72
N THR A 53 -7.73 -1.29 38.43
CA THR A 53 -6.93 -0.15 37.92
C THR A 53 -6.15 -0.72 36.75
N GLY A 54 -6.78 -0.70 35.57
CA GLY A 54 -6.08 -0.92 34.32
C GLY A 54 -4.84 -0.02 34.35
N ASP A 55 -3.65 -0.61 34.23
CA ASP A 55 -2.38 0.12 34.19
C ASP A 55 -2.51 1.23 33.19
N LYS A 56 -2.49 2.48 33.69
CA LYS A 56 -2.64 3.67 32.85
C LYS A 56 -1.41 3.72 31.95
N LEU A 57 -1.62 3.38 30.67
CA LEU A 57 -0.55 3.36 29.68
C LEU A 57 0.19 4.72 29.67
N ASP A 58 1.52 4.71 29.64
CA ASP A 58 2.30 5.95 29.50
C ASP A 58 1.99 6.68 28.19
N PRO A 59 1.99 8.00 28.14
CA PRO A 59 1.76 8.75 26.91
C PRO A 59 2.90 8.54 25.93
N VAL A 60 2.57 8.26 24.66
CA VAL A 60 3.55 8.07 23.59
C VAL A 60 3.19 8.88 22.36
N LYS A 61 4.20 9.21 21.54
CA LYS A 61 4.06 9.84 20.24
C LYS A 61 4.53 8.87 19.16
N LEU A 62 3.63 8.45 18.29
CA LEU A 62 3.93 7.56 17.18
C LEU A 62 4.30 8.35 15.92
N LYS A 63 5.44 8.06 15.34
CA LYS A 63 5.87 8.63 14.07
C LYS A 63 5.43 7.74 12.91
N VAL A 64 4.64 8.30 12.00
CA VAL A 64 3.95 7.55 10.94
C VAL A 64 4.31 8.13 9.58
N TYR A 65 4.81 7.30 8.66
CA TYR A 65 5.07 7.65 7.28
C TYR A 65 4.00 7.06 6.36
N LEU A 66 3.26 7.92 5.66
CA LEU A 66 2.25 7.53 4.68
C LEU A 66 2.62 8.01 3.29
N ILE A 67 2.17 7.25 2.27
CA ILE A 67 2.36 7.59 0.86
C ILE A 67 1.21 8.47 0.37
N GLY A 68 1.52 9.50 -0.39
CA GLY A 68 0.53 10.39 -1.02
C GLY A 68 1.02 11.82 -1.12
N GLY A 69 0.32 12.61 -1.93
CA GLY A 69 0.61 14.04 -2.07
C GLY A 69 0.44 14.79 -0.74
N PRO A 70 1.13 15.92 -0.55
CA PRO A 70 0.98 16.76 0.62
C PRO A 70 -0.47 17.20 0.84
N GLN A 71 -0.93 17.16 2.09
CA GLN A 71 -2.27 17.58 2.48
C GLN A 71 -2.18 18.88 3.28
N ARG A 72 -2.75 19.97 2.76
CA ARG A 72 -2.68 21.29 3.41
C ARG A 72 -3.25 21.29 4.83
N ASP A 73 -4.37 20.62 5.01
CA ASP A 73 -5.14 20.64 6.25
C ASP A 73 -4.79 19.45 7.19
N LEU A 74 -3.75 18.65 6.85
CA LEU A 74 -3.27 17.56 7.71
C LEU A 74 -3.00 17.96 9.16
N PRO A 75 -2.38 19.14 9.44
CA PRO A 75 -2.13 19.53 10.84
C PRO A 75 -3.41 19.63 11.68
N ALA A 76 -4.49 20.20 11.12
CA ALA A 76 -5.77 20.32 11.83
C ALA A 76 -6.45 18.95 12.03
N VAL A 77 -6.41 18.08 11.02
CA VAL A 77 -6.95 16.72 11.11
C VAL A 77 -6.17 15.90 12.14
N GLN A 78 -4.85 16.01 12.14
CA GLN A 78 -3.99 15.32 13.10
C GLN A 78 -4.22 15.80 14.53
N GLU A 79 -4.45 17.10 14.75
CA GLU A 79 -4.79 17.65 16.07
C GLU A 79 -6.08 17.02 16.60
N GLU A 80 -7.12 16.94 15.77
CA GLU A 80 -8.40 16.35 16.14
C GLU A 80 -8.25 14.85 16.42
N MET A 81 -7.49 14.13 15.58
CA MET A 81 -7.18 12.71 15.79
C MET A 81 -6.43 12.49 17.09
N ASN A 82 -5.46 13.33 17.42
CA ASN A 82 -4.64 13.20 18.63
C ASN A 82 -5.44 13.41 19.91
N LYS A 83 -6.46 14.27 19.91
CA LYS A 83 -7.39 14.38 21.04
C LYS A 83 -8.08 13.05 21.30
N TYR A 84 -8.63 12.43 20.25
CA TYR A 84 -9.34 11.16 20.36
C TYR A 84 -8.42 9.99 20.75
N LEU A 85 -7.23 9.89 20.14
CA LEU A 85 -6.27 8.83 20.41
C LEU A 85 -5.69 8.91 21.83
N THR A 86 -5.54 10.11 22.39
CA THR A 86 -5.12 10.29 23.78
C THR A 86 -6.11 9.65 24.74
N ASP A 87 -7.41 9.83 24.50
CA ASP A 87 -8.45 9.24 25.35
C ASP A 87 -8.56 7.71 25.18
N LYS A 88 -8.34 7.20 23.97
CA LYS A 88 -8.50 5.77 23.66
C LYS A 88 -7.30 4.91 24.02
N ILE A 89 -6.10 5.38 23.68
CA ILE A 89 -4.88 4.57 23.79
C ILE A 89 -3.71 5.34 24.42
N ASN A 90 -3.94 6.50 25.00
CA ASN A 90 -2.93 7.41 25.52
C ASN A 90 -1.74 7.60 24.57
N ALA A 91 -2.04 7.82 23.27
CA ALA A 91 -1.04 8.06 22.24
C ALA A 91 -1.42 9.25 21.36
N THR A 92 -0.42 9.84 20.74
CA THR A 92 -0.57 10.80 19.64
C THR A 92 0.16 10.28 18.40
N VAL A 93 -0.24 10.73 17.23
CA VAL A 93 0.43 10.43 15.97
C VAL A 93 1.10 11.69 15.40
N ASP A 94 2.20 11.49 14.70
CA ASP A 94 2.92 12.50 13.92
C ASP A 94 3.05 11.97 12.49
N ILE A 95 2.13 12.36 11.64
CA ILE A 95 1.99 11.83 10.28
C ILE A 95 2.80 12.68 9.31
N THR A 96 3.70 12.03 8.59
CA THR A 96 4.45 12.63 7.48
C THR A 96 3.99 11.99 6.17
N MET A 97 3.44 12.83 5.28
CA MET A 97 3.13 12.43 3.91
C MET A 97 4.38 12.54 3.04
N ILE A 98 4.66 11.50 2.28
CA ILE A 98 5.72 11.52 1.27
C ILE A 98 5.09 11.25 -0.08
N ASP A 99 5.37 12.14 -1.05
CA ASP A 99 4.80 12.08 -2.39
C ASP A 99 5.10 10.75 -3.11
N TRP A 100 4.18 10.34 -3.97
CA TRP A 100 4.22 9.08 -4.73
C TRP A 100 5.57 8.82 -5.40
N GLY A 101 6.15 9.82 -6.06
CA GLY A 101 7.42 9.70 -6.79
C GLY A 101 8.66 9.59 -5.89
N ASP A 102 8.55 9.99 -4.63
CA ASP A 102 9.67 10.06 -3.69
C ASP A 102 9.63 8.99 -2.61
N TYR A 103 8.48 8.37 -2.37
CA TYR A 103 8.29 7.44 -1.27
C TYR A 103 9.31 6.30 -1.28
N SER A 104 9.39 5.56 -2.40
CA SER A 104 10.31 4.43 -2.56
C SER A 104 11.80 4.82 -2.59
N LYS A 105 12.11 6.11 -2.76
CA LYS A 105 13.48 6.63 -2.69
C LYS A 105 13.87 7.03 -1.27
N ARG A 106 12.94 7.66 -0.52
CA ARG A 106 13.22 8.25 0.79
C ARG A 106 13.12 7.24 1.93
N LEU A 107 12.11 6.36 1.94
CA LEU A 107 11.93 5.40 3.04
C LEU A 107 13.10 4.44 3.24
N PRO A 108 13.73 3.87 2.18
CA PRO A 108 14.92 3.06 2.36
C PRO A 108 16.07 3.83 3.03
N VAL A 109 16.26 5.11 2.72
CA VAL A 109 17.29 5.96 3.33
C VAL A 109 16.98 6.23 4.80
N ILE A 110 15.73 6.58 5.13
CA ILE A 110 15.24 6.79 6.50
C ILE A 110 15.47 5.51 7.32
N THR A 111 15.08 4.36 6.79
CA THR A 111 15.24 3.07 7.47
C THR A 111 16.73 2.72 7.66
N ALA A 112 17.55 2.89 6.62
CA ALA A 112 18.98 2.58 6.68
C ALA A 112 19.78 3.53 7.59
N SER A 113 19.31 4.77 7.79
CA SER A 113 19.93 5.72 8.72
C SER A 113 19.71 5.38 10.20
N GLY A 114 18.83 4.40 10.49
CA GLY A 114 18.43 4.07 11.85
C GLY A 114 17.48 5.09 12.49
N GLU A 115 16.88 5.97 11.68
CA GLU A 115 15.87 6.91 12.19
C GLU A 115 14.72 6.16 12.84
N ASN A 116 14.37 6.60 14.06
CA ASN A 116 13.27 5.98 14.78
C ASN A 116 11.94 6.46 14.23
N TYR A 117 11.17 5.53 13.66
CA TYR A 117 9.76 5.70 13.30
C TYR A 117 8.98 4.46 13.74
N ASP A 118 7.68 4.57 13.89
CA ASP A 118 6.85 3.49 14.41
C ASP A 118 6.13 2.76 13.29
N ILE A 119 5.51 3.48 12.37
CA ILE A 119 4.70 2.90 11.30
C ILE A 119 5.10 3.48 9.95
N ALA A 120 5.17 2.63 8.91
CA ALA A 120 5.32 3.05 7.53
C ALA A 120 4.37 2.28 6.61
N PHE A 121 3.84 2.96 5.59
CA PHE A 121 3.18 2.29 4.48
C PHE A 121 4.21 1.43 3.73
N THR A 122 3.81 0.26 3.31
CA THR A 122 4.58 -0.65 2.45
C THR A 122 3.65 -1.43 1.54
N SER A 123 4.15 -1.91 0.43
CA SER A 123 3.37 -2.68 -0.53
C SER A 123 4.29 -3.49 -1.44
N SER A 124 3.72 -4.23 -2.39
CA SER A 124 4.48 -4.88 -3.47
C SER A 124 5.03 -3.91 -4.53
N TRP A 125 4.60 -2.63 -4.50
CA TRP A 125 4.93 -1.61 -5.52
C TRP A 125 5.55 -0.33 -4.95
N ALA A 126 5.55 -0.14 -3.63
CA ALA A 126 6.16 1.02 -2.97
C ALA A 126 6.77 0.63 -1.64
N PHE A 127 8.06 0.96 -1.43
CA PHE A 127 8.85 0.55 -0.27
C PHE A 127 8.68 -0.96 0.00
N ASP A 128 9.09 -1.72 -0.97
CA ASP A 128 8.85 -3.15 -1.20
C ASP A 128 8.77 -4.00 0.06
N TYR A 129 7.59 -4.58 0.32
CA TYR A 129 7.31 -5.35 1.52
C TYR A 129 8.23 -6.55 1.71
N LEU A 130 8.32 -7.43 0.71
CA LEU A 130 9.06 -8.68 0.82
C LEU A 130 10.57 -8.49 1.08
N PRO A 131 11.31 -7.66 0.33
CA PRO A 131 12.71 -7.39 0.60
C PRO A 131 12.94 -6.73 1.96
N ASN A 132 12.08 -5.79 2.38
CA ASN A 132 12.26 -5.07 3.63
C ASN A 132 11.93 -5.97 4.85
N ALA A 133 10.90 -6.81 4.78
CA ALA A 133 10.63 -7.82 5.80
C ALA A 133 11.80 -8.81 5.93
N THR A 134 12.33 -9.31 4.80
CA THR A 134 13.44 -10.26 4.77
C THR A 134 14.74 -9.67 5.34
N ARG A 135 14.99 -8.36 5.11
CA ARG A 135 16.18 -7.65 5.64
C ARG A 135 16.04 -7.21 7.09
N GLY A 136 14.87 -7.44 7.71
CA GLY A 136 14.61 -7.05 9.10
C GLY A 136 14.34 -5.55 9.30
N ALA A 137 13.85 -4.84 8.28
CA ALA A 137 13.41 -3.46 8.40
C ALA A 137 12.11 -3.34 9.22
N PHE A 138 11.30 -4.39 9.18
CA PHE A 138 10.04 -4.51 9.91
C PHE A 138 10.11 -5.60 10.97
N MET A 139 9.41 -5.42 12.09
CA MET A 139 9.30 -6.48 13.09
C MET A 139 8.20 -7.48 12.72
N PRO A 140 8.31 -8.76 13.11
CA PRO A 140 7.20 -9.69 13.03
C PRO A 140 6.08 -9.23 13.97
N ILE A 141 4.82 -9.26 13.48
CA ILE A 141 3.67 -8.69 14.20
C ILE A 141 2.68 -9.71 14.74
N ASN A 142 2.95 -11.02 14.60
CA ASN A 142 1.99 -12.06 15.00
C ASN A 142 1.57 -11.95 16.48
N ASP A 143 2.52 -11.80 17.41
CA ASP A 143 2.22 -11.65 18.83
C ASP A 143 1.49 -10.34 19.15
N LEU A 144 1.80 -9.26 18.40
CA LEU A 144 1.12 -7.97 18.54
C LEU A 144 -0.31 -8.03 18.02
N LEU A 145 -0.55 -8.74 16.90
CA LEU A 145 -1.90 -9.01 16.39
C LEU A 145 -2.73 -9.79 17.39
N ASP A 146 -2.14 -10.80 18.03
CA ASP A 146 -2.83 -11.63 19.02
C ASP A 146 -3.20 -10.86 20.29
N LYS A 147 -2.41 -9.88 20.70
CA LYS A 147 -2.65 -9.13 21.93
C LYS A 147 -3.44 -7.84 21.71
N TYR A 148 -3.15 -7.11 20.65
CA TYR A 148 -3.62 -5.73 20.44
C TYR A 148 -4.32 -5.52 19.10
N GLY A 149 -4.33 -6.51 18.21
CA GLY A 149 -4.90 -6.46 16.86
C GLY A 149 -6.09 -7.40 16.66
N GLN A 150 -6.82 -7.76 17.71
CA GLN A 150 -7.94 -8.72 17.61
C GLN A 150 -9.00 -8.25 16.60
N GLY A 151 -9.39 -6.97 16.66
CA GLY A 151 -10.37 -6.43 15.72
C GLY A 151 -9.88 -6.46 14.27
N ILE A 152 -8.57 -6.31 14.01
CA ILE A 152 -8.01 -6.52 12.67
C ILE A 152 -8.28 -7.96 12.20
N LYS A 153 -8.06 -8.95 13.07
CA LYS A 153 -8.26 -10.37 12.73
C LYS A 153 -9.74 -10.73 12.52
N GLU A 154 -10.63 -10.04 13.18
CA GLU A 154 -12.08 -10.23 13.05
C GLU A 154 -12.64 -9.61 11.76
N GLU A 155 -12.14 -8.44 11.37
CA GLU A 155 -12.63 -7.67 10.22
C GLU A 155 -11.96 -8.05 8.90
N LEU A 156 -10.71 -8.49 8.94
CA LEU A 156 -9.91 -8.75 7.74
C LEU A 156 -10.17 -10.16 7.19
N ASP A 157 -10.41 -10.28 5.89
CA ASP A 157 -10.45 -11.58 5.24
C ASP A 157 -9.14 -12.34 5.54
N PRO A 158 -9.22 -13.57 6.09
CA PRO A 158 -8.03 -14.34 6.49
C PRO A 158 -6.99 -14.52 5.37
N ARG A 159 -7.43 -14.49 4.10
CA ARG A 159 -6.55 -14.60 2.93
C ARG A 159 -5.51 -13.47 2.86
N PHE A 160 -5.82 -12.27 3.38
CA PHE A 160 -4.84 -11.19 3.48
C PHE A 160 -3.66 -11.55 4.39
N LEU A 161 -3.95 -12.08 5.58
CA LEU A 161 -2.88 -12.48 6.52
C LEU A 161 -2.11 -13.71 6.01
N ILE A 162 -2.77 -14.65 5.35
CA ILE A 162 -2.12 -15.82 4.75
C ILE A 162 -1.19 -15.37 3.60
N GLY A 163 -1.72 -14.59 2.65
CA GLY A 163 -0.98 -14.16 1.46
C GLY A 163 0.12 -13.12 1.73
N SER A 164 0.15 -12.51 2.92
CA SER A 164 1.20 -11.56 3.32
C SER A 164 2.30 -12.16 4.20
N GLN A 165 2.31 -13.48 4.41
CA GLN A 165 3.35 -14.13 5.21
C GLN A 165 4.70 -14.14 4.48
N VAL A 166 5.75 -13.88 5.23
CA VAL A 166 7.14 -14.07 4.81
C VAL A 166 7.77 -15.06 5.79
N ASN A 167 8.16 -16.25 5.29
CA ASN A 167 8.68 -17.35 6.13
C ASN A 167 7.74 -17.69 7.30
N GLY A 168 6.43 -17.72 7.05
CA GLY A 168 5.40 -18.08 8.05
C GLY A 168 5.07 -16.99 9.07
N LYS A 169 5.56 -15.76 8.89
CA LYS A 169 5.29 -14.62 9.77
C LYS A 169 4.73 -13.42 8.99
N ASN A 170 3.87 -12.65 9.64
CA ASN A 170 3.42 -11.37 9.13
C ASN A 170 4.31 -10.24 9.65
N TYR A 171 4.64 -9.26 8.81
CA TYR A 171 5.49 -8.11 9.13
C TYR A 171 4.78 -6.77 8.89
N ALA A 172 3.56 -6.81 8.40
CA ALA A 172 2.72 -5.65 8.21
C ALA A 172 1.24 -6.05 8.30
N VAL A 173 0.38 -5.09 8.65
CA VAL A 173 -1.08 -5.22 8.63
C VAL A 173 -1.56 -4.86 7.24
N PRO A 174 -2.19 -5.78 6.49
CA PRO A 174 -2.83 -5.46 5.21
C PRO A 174 -3.99 -4.46 5.40
N VAL A 175 -4.18 -3.61 4.41
CA VAL A 175 -5.37 -2.76 4.32
C VAL A 175 -6.56 -3.61 3.93
N ASN A 176 -7.64 -3.53 4.70
CA ASN A 176 -8.88 -4.23 4.38
C ASN A 176 -9.62 -3.49 3.26
N LYS A 177 -9.50 -4.01 2.06
CA LYS A 177 -10.07 -3.45 0.82
C LYS A 177 -10.42 -4.56 -0.17
N GLU A 178 -10.58 -4.25 -1.46
CA GLU A 178 -10.65 -5.30 -2.46
C GLU A 178 -9.38 -6.18 -2.41
N LEU A 179 -9.60 -7.49 -2.32
CA LEU A 179 -8.55 -8.51 -2.40
C LEU A 179 -8.37 -8.96 -3.85
N ALA A 180 -9.48 -9.06 -4.59
CA ALA A 180 -9.45 -9.37 -6.00
C ALA A 180 -8.84 -8.24 -6.83
N SER A 181 -8.13 -8.60 -7.87
CA SER A 181 -7.58 -7.68 -8.86
C SER A 181 -8.22 -7.90 -10.21
N GLN A 182 -8.56 -6.82 -10.88
CA GLN A 182 -9.03 -6.83 -12.25
C GLN A 182 -8.40 -5.67 -13.01
N TRP A 183 -7.87 -5.93 -14.19
CA TRP A 183 -7.41 -4.90 -15.10
C TRP A 183 -8.50 -4.57 -16.10
N VAL A 184 -8.64 -3.28 -16.41
CA VAL A 184 -9.60 -2.78 -17.38
C VAL A 184 -8.92 -1.84 -18.37
N TRP A 185 -9.46 -1.81 -19.57
CA TRP A 185 -9.31 -0.66 -20.46
C TRP A 185 -10.26 0.42 -19.97
N ARG A 186 -9.72 1.64 -19.77
CA ARG A 186 -10.54 2.83 -19.53
C ARG A 186 -10.67 3.60 -20.84
N PHE A 187 -11.83 4.18 -21.04
CA PHE A 187 -12.12 4.99 -22.22
C PHE A 187 -12.73 6.32 -21.82
N ASN A 188 -12.29 7.41 -22.47
CA ASN A 188 -12.99 8.65 -22.43
C ASN A 188 -14.31 8.52 -23.20
N LYS A 189 -15.43 8.56 -22.48
CA LYS A 189 -16.75 8.21 -22.98
C LYS A 189 -17.20 9.08 -24.18
N GLN A 190 -16.72 10.34 -24.25
CA GLN A 190 -17.07 11.22 -25.38
C GLN A 190 -16.75 10.61 -26.75
N TYR A 191 -15.65 9.88 -26.87
CA TYR A 191 -15.26 9.21 -28.13
C TYR A 191 -16.02 7.92 -28.35
N VAL A 192 -16.30 7.17 -27.28
CA VAL A 192 -17.14 5.96 -27.35
C VAL A 192 -18.52 6.32 -27.93
N ASP A 193 -19.12 7.38 -27.40
CA ASP A 193 -20.45 7.85 -27.87
C ASP A 193 -20.39 8.44 -29.29
N LYS A 194 -19.38 9.30 -29.57
CA LYS A 194 -19.20 9.93 -30.87
C LYS A 194 -19.12 8.91 -32.00
N TYR A 195 -18.39 7.83 -31.80
CA TYR A 195 -18.15 6.80 -32.79
C TYR A 195 -19.04 5.57 -32.62
N LYS A 196 -19.96 5.56 -31.64
CA LYS A 196 -20.85 4.45 -31.31
C LYS A 196 -20.13 3.13 -31.14
N MET A 197 -19.03 3.15 -30.37
CA MET A 197 -18.16 2.01 -30.17
C MET A 197 -18.78 0.97 -29.21
N ASP A 198 -18.73 -0.30 -29.58
CA ASP A 198 -19.08 -1.41 -28.69
C ASP A 198 -17.83 -1.85 -27.91
N ILE A 199 -17.57 -1.17 -26.78
CA ILE A 199 -16.40 -1.44 -25.94
C ILE A 199 -16.52 -2.77 -25.17
N THR A 200 -17.70 -3.37 -25.06
CA THR A 200 -17.91 -4.60 -24.29
C THR A 200 -17.13 -5.80 -24.84
N LYS A 201 -16.71 -5.72 -26.10
CA LYS A 201 -15.92 -6.73 -26.81
C LYS A 201 -14.40 -6.53 -26.73
N ILE A 202 -13.96 -5.42 -26.13
CA ILE A 202 -12.53 -5.07 -26.06
C ILE A 202 -11.95 -5.68 -24.80
N ARG A 203 -11.25 -6.81 -24.92
CA ARG A 203 -10.54 -7.44 -23.80
C ARG A 203 -9.03 -7.39 -23.97
N THR A 204 -8.52 -7.72 -25.14
CA THR A 204 -7.10 -7.81 -25.44
C THR A 204 -6.53 -6.50 -25.97
N LEU A 205 -5.22 -6.41 -26.04
CA LEU A 205 -4.52 -5.27 -26.66
C LEU A 205 -4.87 -5.19 -28.15
N GLU A 206 -5.01 -6.32 -28.80
CA GLU A 206 -5.32 -6.44 -30.22
C GLU A 206 -6.74 -5.97 -30.55
N ASP A 207 -7.70 -6.18 -29.65
CA ASP A 207 -9.09 -5.73 -29.83
C ASP A 207 -9.22 -4.21 -29.91
N LEU A 208 -8.25 -3.48 -29.36
CA LEU A 208 -8.22 -2.00 -29.41
C LEU A 208 -7.96 -1.46 -30.83
N GLU A 209 -7.27 -2.22 -31.69
CA GLU A 209 -6.70 -1.68 -32.93
C GLU A 209 -7.69 -0.92 -33.83
N PRO A 210 -8.88 -1.46 -34.14
CA PRO A 210 -9.83 -0.75 -35.01
C PRO A 210 -10.29 0.58 -34.41
N TYR A 211 -10.43 0.63 -33.10
CA TYR A 211 -10.85 1.85 -32.38
C TYR A 211 -9.72 2.88 -32.30
N LEU A 212 -8.48 2.43 -32.02
CA LEU A 212 -7.30 3.31 -32.03
C LEU A 212 -7.09 3.92 -33.40
N LYS A 213 -7.29 3.15 -34.47
CA LYS A 213 -7.23 3.66 -35.84
C LYS A 213 -8.30 4.71 -36.10
N GLN A 214 -9.54 4.46 -35.68
CA GLN A 214 -10.66 5.38 -35.85
C GLN A 214 -10.39 6.73 -35.15
N ILE A 215 -9.86 6.69 -33.93
CA ILE A 215 -9.45 7.92 -33.20
C ILE A 215 -8.31 8.62 -33.93
N LYS A 216 -7.27 7.88 -34.35
CA LYS A 216 -6.12 8.46 -35.04
C LYS A 216 -6.50 9.19 -36.33
N ASP A 217 -7.45 8.63 -37.06
CA ASP A 217 -7.87 9.17 -38.35
C ASP A 217 -8.93 10.29 -38.21
N GLY A 218 -9.73 10.26 -37.14
CA GLY A 218 -10.90 11.12 -36.98
C GLY A 218 -10.75 12.28 -35.96
N GLU A 219 -9.70 12.25 -35.14
CA GLU A 219 -9.52 13.26 -34.09
C GLU A 219 -8.27 14.12 -34.32
N PRO A 220 -8.21 15.32 -33.69
CA PRO A 220 -7.02 16.16 -33.72
C PRO A 220 -5.76 15.44 -33.25
N ALA A 221 -4.59 15.83 -33.77
CA ALA A 221 -3.30 15.14 -33.50
C ALA A 221 -2.85 15.20 -32.04
N ASP A 222 -3.44 16.05 -31.21
CA ASP A 222 -3.17 16.13 -29.77
C ASP A 222 -4.02 15.17 -28.94
N ILE A 223 -4.96 14.46 -29.56
CA ILE A 223 -5.67 13.36 -28.90
C ILE A 223 -4.83 12.07 -29.05
N THR A 224 -4.45 11.49 -27.92
CA THR A 224 -3.67 10.26 -27.88
C THR A 224 -4.60 9.03 -27.94
N PRO A 225 -4.53 8.21 -28.98
CA PRO A 225 -5.39 7.02 -29.08
C PRO A 225 -5.19 6.04 -27.92
N LEU A 226 -3.93 5.65 -27.64
CA LEU A 226 -3.58 4.80 -26.49
C LEU A 226 -2.57 5.54 -25.62
N ALA A 227 -3.05 6.03 -24.48
CA ALA A 227 -2.30 6.90 -23.59
C ALA A 227 -1.65 6.08 -22.46
N VAL A 228 -0.44 5.61 -22.69
CA VAL A 228 0.33 4.80 -21.74
C VAL A 228 1.67 5.47 -21.41
N PRO A 229 2.21 5.30 -20.19
CA PRO A 229 3.49 5.85 -19.78
C PRO A 229 4.67 4.98 -20.23
N LYS A 230 5.89 5.48 -20.02
CA LYS A 230 7.12 4.70 -20.01
C LYS A 230 6.95 3.49 -19.08
N GLY A 231 7.42 2.35 -19.51
CA GLY A 231 7.32 1.13 -18.71
C GLY A 231 5.94 0.48 -18.68
N PHE A 232 5.03 0.92 -19.56
CA PHE A 232 3.76 0.21 -19.74
C PHE A 232 4.01 -1.28 -20.02
N LYS A 233 3.45 -2.14 -19.16
CA LYS A 233 3.46 -3.59 -19.32
C LYS A 233 2.07 -4.01 -19.76
N PRO A 234 1.91 -4.67 -20.92
CA PRO A 234 0.62 -5.23 -21.30
C PRO A 234 0.20 -6.26 -20.25
N TYR A 235 -1.11 -6.45 -20.12
CA TYR A 235 -1.61 -7.53 -19.27
C TYR A 235 -1.13 -8.89 -19.81
N MET A 236 -0.61 -9.70 -18.92
CA MET A 236 -0.22 -11.08 -19.16
C MET A 236 -0.76 -11.94 -18.00
N PRO A 237 -1.23 -13.17 -18.28
CA PRO A 237 -1.86 -14.02 -17.28
C PRO A 237 -0.84 -14.72 -16.35
N PHE A 238 0.10 -13.95 -15.82
CA PHE A 238 1.13 -14.46 -14.90
C PHE A 238 1.01 -13.85 -13.52
N ASP A 239 1.16 -14.69 -12.49
CA ASP A 239 1.43 -14.24 -11.14
C ASP A 239 2.94 -14.08 -10.96
N PHE A 240 3.37 -12.84 -10.67
CA PHE A 240 4.78 -12.45 -10.50
C PHE A 240 5.17 -12.64 -9.04
N LEU A 241 5.69 -13.80 -8.69
CA LEU A 241 5.96 -14.21 -7.32
C LEU A 241 7.01 -13.37 -6.59
N LEU A 242 7.96 -12.81 -7.33
CA LEU A 242 9.07 -12.02 -6.79
C LEU A 242 8.90 -10.51 -7.07
N GLY A 243 7.69 -10.10 -7.46
CA GLY A 243 7.41 -8.75 -7.91
C GLY A 243 7.67 -8.52 -9.40
N ASP A 244 7.17 -7.42 -9.90
CA ASP A 244 7.14 -7.07 -11.33
C ASP A 244 8.53 -6.87 -11.98
N GLU A 245 9.57 -6.74 -11.17
CA GLU A 245 10.95 -6.53 -11.66
C GLU A 245 11.64 -7.83 -12.06
N PHE A 246 11.15 -8.96 -11.57
CA PHE A 246 11.71 -10.28 -11.86
C PHE A 246 10.87 -11.00 -12.90
N PRO A 247 11.45 -11.44 -14.02
CA PRO A 247 10.71 -12.07 -15.11
C PRO A 247 10.37 -13.55 -14.82
N VAL A 248 9.97 -13.84 -13.60
CA VAL A 248 9.59 -15.19 -13.16
C VAL A 248 8.17 -15.17 -12.64
N GLY A 249 7.33 -16.06 -13.14
CA GLY A 249 5.95 -16.16 -12.69
C GLY A 249 5.35 -17.53 -12.93
N ILE A 250 4.12 -17.69 -12.49
CA ILE A 250 3.28 -18.85 -12.74
C ILE A 250 2.11 -18.40 -13.63
N ASN A 251 1.83 -19.11 -14.71
CA ASN A 251 0.66 -18.81 -15.52
C ASN A 251 -0.62 -19.11 -14.71
N MET A 252 -1.42 -18.09 -14.47
CA MET A 252 -2.65 -18.17 -13.66
C MET A 252 -3.73 -19.07 -14.28
N ASN A 253 -3.59 -19.42 -15.57
CA ASN A 253 -4.49 -20.34 -16.25
C ASN A 253 -3.95 -21.77 -16.27
N SER A 254 -2.72 -22.00 -15.81
CA SER A 254 -2.14 -23.35 -15.75
C SER A 254 -2.61 -24.09 -14.48
N THR A 255 -2.58 -25.40 -14.55
CA THR A 255 -2.88 -26.27 -13.41
C THR A 255 -1.63 -27.00 -12.90
N ASP A 256 -0.48 -26.81 -13.55
CA ASP A 256 0.75 -27.53 -13.23
C ASP A 256 1.68 -26.77 -12.27
N GLY A 257 1.36 -25.51 -11.96
CA GLY A 257 2.11 -24.66 -11.03
C GLY A 257 3.58 -24.41 -11.40
N LYS A 258 3.93 -24.59 -12.69
CA LYS A 258 5.31 -24.41 -13.12
C LYS A 258 5.71 -22.95 -13.20
N TYR A 259 6.92 -22.70 -12.72
CA TYR A 259 7.58 -21.42 -12.91
C TYR A 259 8.04 -21.26 -14.36
N VAL A 260 7.77 -20.11 -14.93
CA VAL A 260 8.18 -19.77 -16.29
C VAL A 260 9.05 -18.54 -16.31
N ASN A 261 10.00 -18.48 -17.24
CA ASN A 261 10.70 -17.27 -17.60
C ASN A 261 9.79 -16.46 -18.54
N ILE A 262 9.20 -15.40 -18.03
CA ILE A 262 8.22 -14.59 -18.76
C ILE A 262 8.83 -13.97 -20.02
N LEU A 263 10.16 -13.66 -20.02
CA LEU A 263 10.87 -13.11 -21.19
C LEU A 263 10.88 -14.07 -22.38
N GLU A 264 10.67 -15.36 -22.16
CA GLU A 264 10.62 -16.39 -23.19
C GLU A 264 9.18 -16.76 -23.59
N SER A 265 8.17 -16.13 -22.95
CA SER A 265 6.77 -16.46 -23.22
C SER A 265 6.27 -15.87 -24.55
N GLU A 266 5.39 -16.61 -25.23
CA GLU A 266 4.75 -16.12 -26.45
C GLU A 266 3.79 -14.96 -26.15
N GLU A 267 3.19 -14.91 -24.94
CA GLU A 267 2.33 -13.84 -24.49
C GLU A 267 3.08 -12.49 -24.46
N LEU A 268 4.28 -12.45 -23.88
CA LEU A 268 5.10 -11.24 -23.88
C LEU A 268 5.54 -10.86 -25.29
N LYS A 269 6.00 -11.83 -26.08
CA LYS A 269 6.48 -11.61 -27.43
C LYS A 269 5.38 -11.01 -28.33
N SER A 270 4.18 -11.61 -28.32
CA SER A 270 3.03 -11.10 -29.06
C SER A 270 2.66 -9.67 -28.65
N SER A 271 2.58 -9.43 -27.34
CA SER A 271 2.26 -8.12 -26.80
C SER A 271 3.27 -7.05 -27.19
N LEU A 272 4.58 -7.37 -27.16
CA LEU A 272 5.63 -6.43 -27.58
C LEU A 272 5.58 -6.14 -29.10
N GLN A 273 5.24 -7.13 -29.92
CA GLN A 273 5.04 -6.94 -31.35
C GLN A 273 3.85 -6.01 -31.63
N THR A 274 2.74 -6.19 -30.91
CA THR A 274 1.54 -5.34 -31.02
C THR A 274 1.82 -3.91 -30.57
N ILE A 275 2.51 -3.71 -29.44
CA ILE A 275 2.89 -2.37 -28.97
C ILE A 275 3.80 -1.67 -29.98
N ARG A 276 4.80 -2.38 -30.53
CA ARG A 276 5.67 -1.84 -31.57
C ARG A 276 4.88 -1.40 -32.82
N LYS A 277 3.94 -2.24 -33.26
CA LYS A 277 3.02 -1.93 -34.37
C LYS A 277 2.24 -0.65 -34.06
N TYR A 278 1.67 -0.53 -32.86
CA TYR A 278 0.89 0.63 -32.44
C TYR A 278 1.73 1.92 -32.33
N TYR A 279 2.98 1.81 -31.87
CA TYR A 279 3.91 2.93 -31.88
C TYR A 279 4.20 3.40 -33.33
N GLN A 280 4.48 2.48 -34.23
CA GLN A 280 4.72 2.79 -35.66
C GLN A 280 3.49 3.38 -36.37
N ALA A 281 2.29 2.94 -36.00
CA ALA A 281 1.04 3.49 -36.50
C ALA A 281 0.70 4.87 -35.91
N GLY A 282 1.45 5.33 -34.90
CA GLY A 282 1.21 6.61 -34.22
C GLY A 282 0.00 6.59 -33.28
N TYR A 283 -0.37 5.43 -32.76
CA TYR A 283 -1.42 5.31 -31.74
C TYR A 283 -0.89 5.66 -30.34
N LEU A 284 0.42 5.56 -30.12
CA LEU A 284 1.09 6.01 -28.93
C LEU A 284 1.78 7.37 -29.18
N ARG A 285 2.05 8.09 -28.09
CA ARG A 285 2.87 9.30 -28.17
C ARG A 285 4.28 8.98 -28.63
N LYS A 286 4.90 9.89 -29.42
CA LYS A 286 6.27 9.74 -29.90
C LYS A 286 7.30 9.71 -28.77
N ASP A 287 7.03 10.42 -27.68
CA ASP A 287 7.88 10.56 -26.50
C ASP A 287 7.57 9.54 -25.40
N VAL A 288 6.77 8.49 -25.66
CA VAL A 288 6.33 7.49 -24.68
C VAL A 288 7.49 6.86 -23.91
N ALA A 289 8.64 6.67 -24.55
CA ALA A 289 9.83 6.06 -23.91
C ALA A 289 10.46 6.92 -22.79
N THR A 290 10.13 8.20 -22.71
CA THR A 290 10.64 9.15 -21.70
C THR A 290 9.56 9.68 -20.78
N LEU A 291 8.31 9.26 -20.97
CA LEU A 291 7.17 9.77 -20.27
C LEU A 291 6.96 9.03 -18.94
N GLU A 292 7.34 9.63 -17.83
CA GLU A 292 7.32 9.01 -16.50
C GLU A 292 5.89 8.78 -15.96
N GLY A 293 4.96 9.64 -16.28
CA GLY A 293 3.55 9.51 -15.91
C GLY A 293 2.69 10.42 -16.76
N ILE A 294 1.45 10.00 -16.99
CA ILE A 294 0.45 10.80 -17.71
C ILE A 294 -0.74 10.92 -16.79
N ASP A 295 -1.08 12.15 -16.43
CA ASP A 295 -2.40 12.41 -15.88
C ASP A 295 -3.39 12.59 -17.03
N ASN A 296 -3.72 11.45 -17.67
CA ASN A 296 -4.65 11.42 -18.80
C ASN A 296 -5.99 12.03 -18.41
N ILE A 297 -6.45 11.71 -17.21
CA ILE A 297 -7.74 12.15 -16.68
C ILE A 297 -7.83 13.67 -16.66
N LYS A 298 -6.80 14.37 -16.15
CA LYS A 298 -6.81 15.84 -16.09
C LYS A 298 -6.71 16.51 -17.45
N THR A 299 -5.98 15.90 -18.38
CA THR A 299 -5.79 16.52 -19.70
C THR A 299 -7.03 16.42 -20.59
N GLY A 300 -7.83 15.37 -20.45
CA GLY A 300 -8.94 15.04 -21.35
C GLY A 300 -8.52 14.69 -22.78
N LYS A 301 -7.21 14.68 -23.10
CA LYS A 301 -6.66 14.50 -24.45
C LYS A 301 -6.23 13.07 -24.73
N TRP A 302 -7.11 12.13 -24.44
CA TRP A 302 -6.85 10.70 -24.59
C TRP A 302 -8.14 9.97 -24.92
N PHE A 303 -8.00 8.79 -25.56
CA PHE A 303 -9.13 7.90 -25.81
C PHE A 303 -9.13 6.69 -24.91
N ALA A 304 -8.04 5.90 -24.91
CA ALA A 304 -7.93 4.68 -24.11
C ALA A 304 -6.65 4.67 -23.28
N ASP A 305 -6.73 4.10 -22.08
CA ASP A 305 -5.59 3.70 -21.25
C ASP A 305 -5.95 2.42 -20.46
N ARG A 306 -5.02 1.95 -19.61
CA ARG A 306 -5.21 0.75 -18.78
C ARG A 306 -5.10 1.11 -17.31
N GLU A 307 -6.00 0.55 -16.50
CA GLU A 307 -5.97 0.74 -15.05
C GLU A 307 -6.42 -0.53 -14.30
N GLN A 308 -6.00 -0.66 -13.05
CA GLN A 308 -6.57 -1.64 -12.14
C GLN A 308 -7.88 -1.11 -11.58
N THR A 309 -8.89 -1.97 -11.48
CA THR A 309 -10.24 -1.56 -11.07
C THR A 309 -10.73 -2.28 -9.83
N GLN A 310 -11.70 -1.67 -9.21
CA GLN A 310 -12.61 -2.23 -8.21
C GLN A 310 -14.05 -1.83 -8.56
N PRO A 311 -15.08 -2.38 -7.89
CA PRO A 311 -16.45 -1.97 -8.14
C PRO A 311 -16.65 -0.45 -8.06
N TYR A 312 -17.28 0.10 -9.10
CA TYR A 312 -17.59 1.54 -9.22
C TYR A 312 -16.38 2.49 -9.32
N ALA A 313 -15.20 1.98 -9.66
CA ALA A 313 -14.01 2.82 -9.82
C ALA A 313 -14.21 3.90 -10.87
N GLU A 314 -14.97 3.61 -11.95
CA GLU A 314 -15.29 4.55 -13.03
C GLU A 314 -16.02 5.80 -12.52
N LEU A 315 -16.82 5.71 -11.46
CA LEU A 315 -17.49 6.86 -10.86
C LEU A 315 -16.48 7.81 -10.20
N GLY A 316 -15.50 7.26 -9.49
CA GLY A 316 -14.41 8.03 -8.89
C GLY A 316 -13.54 8.71 -9.95
N TRP A 317 -13.19 7.97 -11.01
CA TRP A 317 -12.41 8.53 -12.12
C TRP A 317 -13.19 9.61 -12.88
N SER A 318 -14.48 9.40 -13.15
CA SER A 318 -15.35 10.38 -13.82
C SER A 318 -15.49 11.67 -12.98
N ARG A 319 -15.65 11.52 -11.67
CA ARG A 319 -15.72 12.64 -10.72
C ARG A 319 -14.41 13.46 -10.74
N SER A 320 -13.27 12.77 -10.70
CA SER A 320 -11.95 13.41 -10.76
C SER A 320 -11.66 14.06 -12.11
N ALA A 321 -12.13 13.47 -13.20
CA ALA A 321 -11.98 13.97 -14.55
C ALA A 321 -12.85 15.20 -14.84
N GLY A 322 -14.06 15.22 -14.27
CA GLY A 322 -15.13 16.18 -14.66
C GLY A 322 -15.85 15.80 -15.96
N TYR A 323 -15.66 14.57 -16.45
CA TYR A 323 -16.34 13.98 -17.61
C TYR A 323 -16.42 12.44 -17.44
N ASP A 324 -17.31 11.79 -18.21
CA ASP A 324 -17.56 10.36 -18.06
C ASP A 324 -16.40 9.50 -18.57
N ILE A 325 -16.01 8.54 -17.74
CA ILE A 325 -15.08 7.45 -18.06
C ILE A 325 -15.86 6.14 -18.00
N VAL A 326 -15.66 5.30 -19.00
CA VAL A 326 -16.25 3.94 -19.06
C VAL A 326 -15.15 2.90 -19.22
N THR A 327 -15.45 1.66 -18.87
CA THR A 327 -14.44 0.59 -18.81
C THR A 327 -14.86 -0.65 -19.56
N SER A 328 -13.87 -1.44 -19.96
CA SER A 328 -14.05 -2.81 -20.41
C SER A 328 -13.04 -3.74 -19.71
N PRO A 329 -13.48 -4.86 -19.13
CA PRO A 329 -12.60 -5.75 -18.38
C PRO A 329 -11.66 -6.52 -19.34
N MET A 330 -10.37 -6.52 -19.01
CA MET A 330 -9.36 -7.32 -19.72
C MET A 330 -9.42 -8.79 -19.31
N GLN A 331 -9.76 -9.06 -18.05
CA GLN A 331 -9.94 -10.40 -17.48
C GLN A 331 -11.03 -10.38 -16.41
N ASP A 332 -11.40 -11.57 -15.96
CA ASP A 332 -12.23 -11.72 -14.77
C ASP A 332 -11.43 -11.42 -13.50
N PRO A 333 -12.07 -11.09 -12.36
CA PRO A 333 -11.36 -10.85 -11.11
C PRO A 333 -10.49 -12.04 -10.70
N VAL A 334 -9.28 -11.75 -10.20
CA VAL A 334 -8.32 -12.78 -9.77
C VAL A 334 -7.65 -12.37 -8.47
N ILE A 335 -7.43 -13.32 -7.58
CA ILE A 335 -6.58 -13.19 -6.39
C ILE A 335 -5.25 -13.85 -6.71
N PHE A 336 -4.17 -13.10 -6.63
CA PHE A 336 -2.81 -13.54 -6.91
C PHE A 336 -1.88 -13.15 -5.76
N THR A 337 -0.66 -13.61 -5.74
CA THR A 337 0.30 -13.39 -4.63
C THR A 337 0.43 -11.91 -4.24
N GLY A 338 0.45 -11.01 -5.20
CA GLY A 338 0.50 -9.56 -4.94
C GLY A 338 -0.79 -8.94 -4.39
N SER A 339 -1.93 -9.64 -4.44
CA SER A 339 -3.22 -9.09 -3.97
C SER A 339 -3.21 -8.74 -2.49
N ALA A 340 -2.66 -9.63 -1.65
CA ALA A 340 -2.61 -9.42 -0.20
C ALA A 340 -1.58 -8.36 0.23
N THR A 341 -0.60 -8.05 -0.63
CA THR A 341 0.50 -7.13 -0.33
C THR A 341 0.39 -5.79 -1.05
N GLY A 342 -0.76 -5.53 -1.68
CA GLY A 342 -0.98 -4.31 -2.47
C GLY A 342 -0.99 -3.02 -1.65
N SER A 343 -1.34 -3.06 -0.38
CA SER A 343 -1.31 -1.92 0.57
C SER A 343 -1.24 -2.44 1.99
N MET A 344 -0.25 -2.01 2.76
CA MET A 344 0.00 -2.52 4.10
C MET A 344 0.62 -1.44 5.00
N HIS A 345 0.54 -1.63 6.31
CA HIS A 345 1.24 -0.82 7.31
C HIS A 345 2.19 -1.69 8.13
N ALA A 346 3.48 -1.47 7.98
CA ALA A 346 4.51 -2.17 8.75
C ALA A 346 4.88 -1.40 10.01
N ILE A 347 5.18 -2.14 11.08
CA ILE A 347 5.81 -1.59 12.29
C ILE A 347 7.32 -1.72 12.12
N SER A 348 8.02 -0.60 12.31
CA SER A 348 9.48 -0.55 12.19
C SER A 348 10.14 -1.49 13.20
N ALA A 349 11.20 -2.19 12.78
CA ALA A 349 12.01 -2.98 13.71
C ALA A 349 12.68 -2.13 14.81
N ASN A 350 12.83 -0.82 14.58
CA ASN A 350 13.41 0.14 15.52
C ASN A 350 12.35 0.85 16.39
N SER A 351 11.05 0.57 16.19
CA SER A 351 9.99 1.19 16.99
C SER A 351 10.21 0.93 18.49
N LYS A 352 10.00 1.99 19.29
CA LYS A 352 10.04 1.89 20.76
C LYS A 352 8.65 1.71 21.37
N ASN A 353 7.61 1.78 20.53
CA ASN A 353 6.21 1.74 20.94
C ASN A 353 5.38 0.74 20.10
N PRO A 354 5.86 -0.50 19.87
CA PRO A 354 5.22 -1.42 18.92
C PRO A 354 3.80 -1.82 19.34
N GLU A 355 3.54 -1.97 20.64
CA GLU A 355 2.20 -2.28 21.15
C GLU A 355 1.23 -1.15 20.83
N ARG A 356 1.67 0.11 21.07
CA ARG A 356 0.85 1.27 20.83
C ARG A 356 0.64 1.51 19.32
N ALA A 357 1.66 1.21 18.51
CA ALA A 357 1.55 1.21 17.05
C ALA A 357 0.48 0.20 16.57
N MET A 358 0.46 -1.02 17.14
CA MET A 358 -0.56 -2.01 16.82
C MET A 358 -1.96 -1.57 17.29
N MET A 359 -2.10 -0.98 18.47
CA MET A 359 -3.38 -0.43 18.94
C MET A 359 -3.91 0.66 18.00
N PHE A 360 -3.05 1.55 17.49
CA PHE A 360 -3.44 2.55 16.50
C PHE A 360 -3.87 1.89 15.18
N LEU A 361 -3.12 0.90 14.68
CA LEU A 361 -3.50 0.15 13.49
C LEU A 361 -4.82 -0.61 13.69
N ASN A 362 -5.08 -1.12 14.90
CA ASN A 362 -6.35 -1.74 15.23
C ASN A 362 -7.51 -0.73 15.15
N LEU A 363 -7.34 0.48 15.71
CA LEU A 363 -8.35 1.54 15.59
C LEU A 363 -8.59 1.95 14.12
N LEU A 364 -7.56 2.03 13.29
CA LEU A 364 -7.73 2.29 11.85
C LEU A 364 -8.57 1.21 11.13
N ASN A 365 -8.66 0.03 11.69
CA ASN A 365 -9.39 -1.09 11.10
C ASN A 365 -10.76 -1.37 11.76
N THR A 366 -11.05 -0.79 12.95
CA THR A 366 -12.26 -1.09 13.71
C THR A 366 -13.05 0.14 14.15
N ASP A 367 -12.39 1.30 14.23
CA ASP A 367 -13.04 2.53 14.70
C ASP A 367 -13.43 3.43 13.52
N LYS A 368 -14.74 3.53 13.31
CA LYS A 368 -15.33 4.31 12.21
C LYS A 368 -14.96 5.79 12.26
N TYR A 369 -14.84 6.38 13.46
CA TYR A 369 -14.46 7.77 13.59
C TYR A 369 -13.02 8.02 13.16
N VAL A 370 -12.08 7.25 13.71
CA VAL A 370 -10.65 7.34 13.35
C VAL A 370 -10.47 7.12 11.86
N ARG A 371 -11.13 6.09 11.30
CA ARG A 371 -11.00 5.73 9.89
C ARG A 371 -11.51 6.83 8.95
N ASN A 372 -12.63 7.46 9.27
CA ASN A 372 -13.20 8.53 8.45
C ASN A 372 -12.48 9.86 8.66
N LEU A 373 -12.01 10.16 9.87
CA LEU A 373 -11.23 11.36 10.15
C LEU A 373 -9.92 11.36 9.36
N ILE A 374 -9.18 10.24 9.34
CA ILE A 374 -7.96 10.13 8.53
C ILE A 374 -8.24 10.12 7.02
N ASN A 375 -9.41 9.65 6.59
CA ASN A 375 -9.74 9.56 5.16
C ASN A 375 -10.27 10.88 4.59
N TYR A 376 -11.24 11.49 5.26
CA TYR A 376 -12.02 12.61 4.75
C TYR A 376 -11.81 13.92 5.52
N GLY A 377 -11.08 13.87 6.65
CA GLY A 377 -10.86 15.04 7.50
C GLY A 377 -12.05 15.35 8.41
N ILE A 378 -12.27 16.63 8.68
CA ILE A 378 -13.16 17.14 9.73
C ILE A 378 -14.55 17.42 9.16
N GLU A 379 -15.59 16.86 9.79
CA GLU A 379 -16.98 17.18 9.49
C GLU A 379 -17.26 18.68 9.66
N GLY A 380 -18.04 19.24 8.75
CA GLY A 380 -18.34 20.68 8.69
C GLY A 380 -17.25 21.52 8.02
N THR A 381 -16.02 20.97 7.85
CA THR A 381 -14.93 21.63 7.15
C THR A 381 -14.68 21.00 5.78
N HIS A 382 -14.44 19.69 5.74
CA HIS A 382 -14.10 18.97 4.52
C HIS A 382 -15.31 18.28 3.90
N TYR A 383 -16.26 17.85 4.72
CA TYR A 383 -17.50 17.20 4.30
C TYR A 383 -18.64 17.55 5.25
N LYS A 384 -19.86 17.30 4.82
CA LYS A 384 -21.05 17.26 5.68
C LYS A 384 -21.74 15.91 5.56
N LYS A 385 -22.29 15.40 6.64
CA LYS A 385 -23.13 14.21 6.61
C LYS A 385 -24.50 14.55 6.03
N ILE A 386 -24.98 13.68 5.14
CA ILE A 386 -26.35 13.67 4.62
C ILE A 386 -27.19 12.63 5.37
N SER A 387 -26.56 11.51 5.73
CA SER A 387 -27.10 10.47 6.60
C SER A 387 -25.98 9.88 7.46
N GLU A 388 -26.26 8.84 8.24
CA GLU A 388 -25.26 8.20 9.12
C GLU A 388 -23.98 7.79 8.36
N ASP A 389 -24.12 7.27 7.13
CA ASP A 389 -23.05 6.68 6.34
C ASP A 389 -22.82 7.36 4.99
N VAL A 390 -23.50 8.48 4.72
CA VAL A 390 -23.38 9.19 3.44
C VAL A 390 -22.94 10.62 3.66
N ILE A 391 -21.94 11.04 2.91
CA ILE A 391 -21.36 12.38 2.95
C ILE A 391 -21.51 13.12 1.62
N GLU A 392 -21.48 14.45 1.70
CA GLU A 392 -21.30 15.34 0.59
C GLU A 392 -20.01 16.13 0.81
N ASP A 393 -19.17 16.17 -0.21
CA ASP A 393 -17.89 16.89 -0.18
C ASP A 393 -18.11 18.39 -0.08
N LEU A 394 -17.35 19.05 0.77
CA LEU A 394 -17.24 20.50 0.81
C LEU A 394 -15.99 20.94 0.02
N PRO A 395 -15.92 22.21 -0.43
CA PRO A 395 -14.79 22.69 -1.23
C PRO A 395 -13.42 22.43 -0.62
N ALA A 396 -13.30 22.50 0.71
CA ALA A 396 -12.05 22.24 1.42
C ALA A 396 -11.56 20.79 1.28
N MET A 397 -12.42 19.81 1.01
CA MET A 397 -11.97 18.45 0.75
C MET A 397 -11.09 18.39 -0.48
N LYS A 398 -11.53 18.98 -1.58
CA LYS A 398 -10.79 18.94 -2.85
C LYS A 398 -9.42 19.60 -2.79
N ASP A 399 -9.33 20.74 -2.11
CA ASP A 399 -8.14 21.58 -2.13
C ASP A 399 -7.29 21.49 -0.86
N GLY A 400 -7.80 20.87 0.20
CA GLY A 400 -7.18 20.84 1.52
C GLY A 400 -6.82 19.46 2.06
N TYR A 401 -7.75 18.52 1.94
CA TYR A 401 -7.56 17.20 2.55
C TYR A 401 -8.34 16.10 1.85
N GLN A 402 -7.63 15.24 1.15
CA GLN A 402 -8.17 14.03 0.54
C GLN A 402 -7.11 12.93 0.54
N MET A 403 -7.22 11.99 1.45
CA MET A 403 -6.27 10.90 1.57
C MET A 403 -6.61 9.74 0.61
N PRO A 404 -5.60 9.00 0.13
CA PRO A 404 -5.82 7.82 -0.70
C PRO A 404 -6.39 6.68 0.15
N GLY A 405 -7.71 6.52 0.15
CA GLY A 405 -8.43 5.57 1.02
C GLY A 405 -7.94 4.13 0.95
N PHE A 406 -7.47 3.69 -0.22
CA PHE A 406 -6.92 2.34 -0.45
C PHE A 406 -5.59 2.09 0.27
N ALA A 407 -4.93 3.15 0.74
CA ALA A 407 -3.65 3.07 1.46
C ALA A 407 -3.80 3.16 2.99
N LEU A 408 -5.03 3.11 3.50
CA LEU A 408 -5.34 3.32 4.92
C LEU A 408 -6.26 2.21 5.44
N GLY A 409 -6.05 1.66 6.60
CA GLY A 409 -6.91 0.76 7.38
C GLY A 409 -8.09 0.08 6.68
N ASN A 410 -9.23 -0.08 7.37
CA ASN A 410 -10.41 -0.75 6.81
C ASN A 410 -11.24 0.19 5.92
N LEU A 411 -11.22 -0.05 4.60
CA LEU A 411 -11.96 0.76 3.62
C LEU A 411 -13.48 0.64 3.80
N PHE A 412 -13.98 -0.51 4.27
CA PHE A 412 -15.41 -0.76 4.46
C PHE A 412 -16.05 0.03 5.60
N LEU A 413 -15.25 0.66 6.46
CA LEU A 413 -15.72 1.60 7.49
C LEU A 413 -15.91 3.03 6.96
N THR A 414 -15.49 3.31 5.72
CA THR A 414 -15.59 4.67 5.19
C THR A 414 -17.01 5.03 4.78
N TYR A 415 -17.34 6.31 4.92
CA TYR A 415 -18.58 6.84 4.40
C TYR A 415 -18.65 6.72 2.88
N SER A 416 -19.85 6.56 2.35
CA SER A 416 -20.11 6.65 0.92
C SER A 416 -20.37 8.12 0.52
N HIS A 417 -19.97 8.52 -0.66
CA HIS A 417 -20.38 9.81 -1.22
C HIS A 417 -21.85 9.74 -1.65
N LYS A 418 -22.53 10.89 -1.70
CA LYS A 418 -23.95 11.00 -2.06
C LYS A 418 -24.29 10.38 -3.42
N ASP A 419 -23.31 10.36 -4.32
CA ASP A 419 -23.46 9.86 -5.69
C ASP A 419 -22.95 8.40 -5.85
N ASP A 420 -22.49 7.78 -4.77
CA ASP A 420 -22.10 6.37 -4.79
C ASP A 420 -23.35 5.48 -4.76
N PRO A 421 -23.34 4.34 -5.48
CA PRO A 421 -24.42 3.36 -5.41
C PRO A 421 -24.61 2.82 -3.98
N ALA A 422 -25.88 2.60 -3.61
CA ALA A 422 -26.23 2.12 -2.27
C ALA A 422 -25.66 0.73 -1.95
N ASP A 423 -25.44 -0.09 -2.98
CA ASP A 423 -24.88 -1.45 -2.90
C ASP A 423 -23.35 -1.50 -3.03
N LYS A 424 -22.66 -0.37 -2.92
CA LYS A 424 -21.21 -0.26 -3.13
C LYS A 424 -20.43 -1.35 -2.38
N TRP A 425 -20.65 -1.48 -1.10
CA TRP A 425 -19.90 -2.45 -0.28
C TRP A 425 -20.32 -3.90 -0.54
N GLU A 426 -21.58 -4.15 -0.89
CA GLU A 426 -22.02 -5.47 -1.34
C GLU A 426 -21.38 -5.86 -2.67
N ALA A 427 -21.23 -4.91 -3.59
CA ALA A 427 -20.53 -5.13 -4.85
C ALA A 427 -19.04 -5.48 -4.63
N PHE A 428 -18.36 -4.83 -3.67
CA PHE A 428 -16.98 -5.20 -3.29
C PHE A 428 -16.90 -6.62 -2.76
N LYS A 429 -17.83 -7.02 -1.91
CA LYS A 429 -17.88 -8.39 -1.40
C LYS A 429 -18.09 -9.39 -2.54
N LYS A 430 -19.07 -9.16 -3.40
CA LYS A 430 -19.31 -10.01 -4.59
C LYS A 430 -18.08 -10.09 -5.51
N PHE A 431 -17.36 -8.97 -5.67
CA PHE A 431 -16.14 -8.91 -6.47
C PHE A 431 -15.06 -9.83 -5.91
N ASN A 432 -14.80 -9.77 -4.60
CA ASN A 432 -13.85 -10.64 -3.92
C ASN A 432 -14.27 -12.12 -3.97
N ASP A 433 -15.57 -12.41 -3.75
CA ASP A 433 -16.10 -13.77 -3.72
C ASP A 433 -16.14 -14.42 -5.13
N SER A 434 -16.27 -13.63 -6.18
CA SER A 434 -16.27 -14.10 -7.58
C SER A 434 -14.89 -14.38 -8.14
N ALA A 435 -13.84 -13.93 -7.45
CA ALA A 435 -12.49 -13.97 -7.98
C ALA A 435 -11.92 -15.39 -8.04
N LYS A 436 -11.29 -15.71 -9.16
CA LYS A 436 -10.47 -16.92 -9.30
C LYS A 436 -9.20 -16.75 -8.47
N VAL A 437 -8.85 -17.76 -7.68
CA VAL A 437 -7.58 -17.78 -6.94
C VAL A 437 -6.48 -18.34 -7.83
N ALA A 438 -5.36 -17.62 -7.94
CA ALA A 438 -4.21 -18.08 -8.69
C ALA A 438 -3.58 -19.33 -8.04
N PRO A 439 -2.99 -20.25 -8.82
CA PRO A 439 -2.36 -21.47 -8.28
C PRO A 439 -1.22 -21.23 -7.29
N SER A 440 -0.68 -20.02 -7.30
CA SER A 440 0.47 -19.57 -6.50
C SER A 440 0.10 -18.91 -5.18
N PHE A 441 -1.17 -18.59 -4.98
CA PHE A 441 -1.66 -17.85 -3.80
C PHE A 441 -1.75 -18.72 -2.54
#